data_71c40e95dc99dfdb1ab27dcb7a30e317
#
_entry.id   71c40e95dc99dfdb1ab27dcb7a30e317
#
_cell.length_a   1.000
_cell.length_b   1.000
_cell.length_c   1.000
_cell.angle_alpha   90.00
_cell.angle_beta   90.00
_cell.angle_gamma   90.00
#
_symmetry.space_group_name_H-M   'P 1'
#
loop_
_entity.id
_entity.type
_entity.pdbx_description
1 polymer ?
#
loop_
_entity_poly.entity_id
_entity_poly.type
_entity_poly.pdbx_seq_one_letter_code
_entity_poly.pdbx_strand_id
1 'polypeptide(L)'
;MNKTIRKAFKFRLKVSTENNQKLTNYAGGCRFAWNKALALNLDRLNKKQPILWYSELCFWATLWKQSDEYGFLNELPSQALQQKLKDLDKAFKEAFDKNQPLKRIPVFKRKGQSSDSIRYPQGFKIEQEENRIFLPKIGWVRYRNSRKIVGTPKNVTVSRKGKQWYVSIQVEYETPEMRHKSTSAMGIDMGVKRFATLSDGSFIEPLNSFKKSAKKLATLQRKLKHKKKFSKNWQKQKAKITKHHEHTSEWAILPIFGRRAGCAVGCGRLFKSNLC
;
A
#
# COMPACT_ATOMS: atom_id res chain seq x y z
N MET A 1 16.49 15.37 22.78
CA MET A 1 15.01 15.28 22.72
C MET A 1 14.65 13.94 22.09
N ASN A 2 13.61 13.24 22.60
CA ASN A 2 13.13 12.02 21.97
C ASN A 2 12.24 12.38 20.78
N LYS A 3 12.45 11.69 19.66
CA LYS A 3 11.65 11.84 18.44
C LYS A 3 10.75 10.63 18.25
N THR A 4 9.44 10.88 18.10
CA THR A 4 8.48 9.81 17.77
C THR A 4 8.60 9.46 16.30
N ILE A 5 8.93 8.21 15.99
CA ILE A 5 9.04 7.70 14.62
C ILE A 5 7.90 6.72 14.36
N ARG A 6 7.30 6.84 13.18
CA ARG A 6 6.33 5.88 12.65
C ARG A 6 6.99 5.00 11.61
N LYS A 7 6.92 3.67 11.83
CA LYS A 7 7.48 2.66 10.93
C LYS A 7 6.43 1.60 10.60
N ALA A 8 6.50 1.07 9.39
CA ALA A 8 5.63 -0.04 8.98
C ALA A 8 6.45 -1.31 8.75
N PHE A 9 6.06 -2.39 9.41
CA PHE A 9 6.62 -3.72 9.22
C PHE A 9 5.70 -4.53 8.33
N LYS A 10 6.19 -4.98 7.18
CA LYS A 10 5.40 -5.76 6.22
C LYS A 10 5.86 -7.20 6.20
N PHE A 11 4.91 -8.12 6.41
CA PHE A 11 5.13 -9.56 6.42
C PHE A 11 4.16 -10.27 5.48
N ARG A 12 4.56 -11.43 4.97
CA ARG A 12 3.68 -12.31 4.20
C ARG A 12 2.84 -13.13 5.16
N LEU A 13 1.52 -13.17 4.94
CA LEU A 13 0.60 -14.03 5.67
C LEU A 13 0.64 -15.46 5.12
N LYS A 14 0.52 -16.43 6.04
CA LYS A 14 0.25 -17.84 5.73
C LYS A 14 -1.24 -18.08 5.95
N VAL A 15 -2.04 -17.97 4.90
CA VAL A 15 -3.49 -18.07 4.97
C VAL A 15 -3.96 -19.45 4.53
N SER A 16 -4.92 -20.04 5.27
CA SER A 16 -5.67 -21.22 4.87
C SER A 16 -6.58 -20.89 3.68
N THR A 17 -7.13 -21.91 3.03
CA THR A 17 -8.09 -21.74 1.92
C THR A 17 -9.32 -20.95 2.39
N GLU A 18 -9.86 -21.27 3.56
CA GLU A 18 -11.00 -20.60 4.17
C GLU A 18 -10.70 -19.12 4.44
N ASN A 19 -9.59 -18.80 5.12
CA ASN A 19 -9.20 -17.43 5.42
C ASN A 19 -8.88 -16.64 4.14
N ASN A 20 -8.35 -17.29 3.10
CA ASN A 20 -8.16 -16.66 1.79
C ASN A 20 -9.49 -16.27 1.16
N GLN A 21 -10.52 -17.12 1.28
CA GLN A 21 -11.86 -16.80 0.79
C GLN A 21 -12.48 -15.65 1.59
N LYS A 22 -12.44 -15.69 2.92
CA LYS A 22 -12.91 -14.60 3.80
C LYS A 22 -12.24 -13.27 3.47
N LEU A 23 -10.91 -13.23 3.37
CA LEU A 23 -10.16 -12.04 3.00
C LEU A 23 -10.52 -11.51 1.61
N THR A 24 -10.76 -12.41 0.66
CA THR A 24 -11.17 -12.04 -0.71
C THR A 24 -12.57 -11.42 -0.71
N ASN A 25 -13.51 -11.99 0.04
CA ASN A 25 -14.85 -11.46 0.22
C ASN A 25 -14.83 -10.08 0.89
N TYR A 26 -14.03 -9.93 1.95
CA TYR A 26 -13.90 -8.65 2.67
C TYR A 26 -13.30 -7.56 1.78
N ALA A 27 -12.28 -7.89 0.99
CA ALA A 27 -11.73 -6.94 0.02
C ALA A 27 -12.76 -6.57 -1.06
N GLY A 28 -13.59 -7.54 -1.46
CA GLY A 28 -14.74 -7.33 -2.36
C GLY A 28 -15.76 -6.37 -1.78
N GLY A 29 -16.20 -6.60 -0.55
CA GLY A 29 -17.15 -5.74 0.15
C GLY A 29 -16.61 -4.33 0.42
N CYS A 30 -15.33 -4.21 0.78
CA CYS A 30 -14.67 -2.90 0.90
C CYS A 30 -14.66 -2.13 -0.43
N ARG A 31 -14.47 -2.82 -1.55
CA ARG A 31 -14.53 -2.22 -2.89
C ARG A 31 -15.95 -1.84 -3.27
N PHE A 32 -16.92 -2.68 -2.94
CA PHE A 32 -18.34 -2.40 -3.14
C PHE A 32 -18.74 -1.12 -2.39
N ALA A 33 -18.45 -1.03 -1.09
CA ALA A 33 -18.78 0.13 -0.27
C ALA A 33 -18.15 1.43 -0.82
N TRP A 34 -16.89 1.38 -1.25
CA TRP A 34 -16.24 2.50 -1.94
C TRP A 34 -16.99 2.90 -3.19
N ASN A 35 -17.33 1.94 -4.06
CA ASN A 35 -17.96 2.23 -5.34
C ASN A 35 -19.38 2.74 -5.17
N LYS A 36 -20.15 2.17 -4.23
CA LYS A 36 -21.53 2.61 -3.96
C LYS A 36 -21.55 4.03 -3.39
N ALA A 37 -20.68 4.34 -2.42
CA ALA A 37 -20.55 5.68 -1.87
C ALA A 37 -20.04 6.69 -2.92
N LEU A 38 -19.11 6.27 -3.77
CA LEU A 38 -18.63 7.11 -4.87
C LEU A 38 -19.75 7.40 -5.88
N ALA A 39 -20.54 6.40 -6.28
CA ALA A 39 -21.67 6.57 -7.18
C ALA A 39 -22.69 7.58 -6.66
N LEU A 40 -23.02 7.49 -5.37
CA LEU A 40 -23.89 8.43 -4.67
C LEU A 40 -23.36 9.88 -4.76
N ASN A 41 -22.08 10.07 -4.45
CA ASN A 41 -21.48 11.40 -4.48
C ASN A 41 -21.32 11.95 -5.90
N LEU A 42 -21.05 11.11 -6.90
CA LEU A 42 -21.00 11.55 -8.29
C LEU A 42 -22.37 11.96 -8.82
N ASP A 43 -23.45 11.23 -8.47
CA ASP A 43 -24.83 11.61 -8.82
C ASP A 43 -25.20 12.96 -8.21
N ARG A 44 -24.87 13.20 -6.92
CA ARG A 44 -25.10 14.48 -6.24
C ARG A 44 -24.32 15.61 -6.90
N LEU A 45 -23.05 15.38 -7.26
CA LEU A 45 -22.25 16.38 -8.00
C LEU A 45 -22.87 16.73 -9.35
N ASN A 46 -23.35 15.74 -10.11
CA ASN A 46 -24.03 15.96 -11.38
C ASN A 46 -25.32 16.78 -11.21
N LYS A 47 -26.01 16.60 -10.10
CA LYS A 47 -27.21 17.34 -9.71
C LYS A 47 -26.91 18.68 -9.02
N LYS A 48 -25.64 19.09 -8.92
CA LYS A 48 -25.17 20.29 -8.21
C LYS A 48 -25.58 20.31 -6.74
N GLN A 49 -25.71 19.13 -6.11
CA GLN A 49 -26.02 18.98 -4.69
C GLN A 49 -24.72 18.81 -3.86
N PRO A 50 -24.72 19.19 -2.57
CA PRO A 50 -23.60 18.93 -1.68
C PRO A 50 -23.27 17.45 -1.61
N ILE A 51 -21.99 17.07 -1.64
CA ILE A 51 -21.57 15.67 -1.46
C ILE A 51 -21.75 15.22 -0.04
N LEU A 52 -21.91 13.92 0.13
CA LEU A 52 -21.98 13.28 1.45
C LEU A 52 -20.57 13.08 1.99
N TRP A 53 -20.31 13.56 3.17
CA TRP A 53 -19.05 13.40 3.88
C TRP A 53 -19.02 12.11 4.72
N TYR A 54 -17.93 11.87 5.44
CA TYR A 54 -17.69 10.62 6.15
C TYR A 54 -18.83 10.19 7.09
N SER A 55 -19.38 11.10 7.90
CA SER A 55 -20.45 10.78 8.84
C SER A 55 -21.72 10.31 8.13
N GLU A 56 -22.13 11.04 7.10
CA GLU A 56 -23.31 10.73 6.28
C GLU A 56 -23.12 9.42 5.51
N LEU A 57 -21.92 9.19 4.97
CA LEU A 57 -21.60 7.93 4.30
C LEU A 57 -21.60 6.73 5.26
N CYS A 58 -21.25 6.93 6.54
CA CYS A 58 -21.37 5.89 7.57
C CYS A 58 -22.83 5.56 7.88
N PHE A 59 -23.71 6.58 7.94
CA PHE A 59 -25.14 6.39 8.08
C PHE A 59 -25.71 5.56 6.91
N TRP A 60 -25.40 5.93 5.67
CA TRP A 60 -25.78 5.17 4.49
C TRP A 60 -25.25 3.72 4.52
N ALA A 61 -24.02 3.52 4.98
CA ALA A 61 -23.48 2.15 5.10
C ALA A 61 -24.25 1.31 6.13
N THR A 62 -24.81 1.91 7.16
CA THR A 62 -25.68 1.23 8.13
C THR A 62 -27.01 0.84 7.46
N LEU A 63 -27.63 1.73 6.70
CA LEU A 63 -28.85 1.44 5.95
C LEU A 63 -28.61 0.32 4.92
N TRP A 64 -27.49 0.33 4.20
CA TRP A 64 -27.15 -0.74 3.27
C TRP A 64 -27.04 -2.10 3.96
N LYS A 65 -26.49 -2.15 5.18
CA LYS A 65 -26.41 -3.40 5.95
C LYS A 65 -27.75 -3.94 6.39
N GLN A 66 -28.76 -3.08 6.53
CA GLN A 66 -30.12 -3.47 6.92
C GLN A 66 -30.96 -3.95 5.73
N SER A 67 -30.54 -3.64 4.49
CA SER A 67 -31.27 -4.09 3.31
C SER A 67 -30.91 -5.53 2.94
N ASP A 68 -31.88 -6.31 2.49
CA ASP A 68 -31.70 -7.69 2.07
C ASP A 68 -30.70 -7.83 0.92
N GLU A 69 -30.69 -6.86 0.00
CA GLU A 69 -29.79 -6.85 -1.17
C GLU A 69 -28.31 -6.75 -0.76
N TYR A 70 -27.98 -6.06 0.35
CA TYR A 70 -26.60 -5.81 0.77
C TYR A 70 -26.25 -6.42 2.13
N GLY A 71 -27.04 -7.38 2.59
CA GLY A 71 -26.86 -8.08 3.86
C GLY A 71 -25.48 -8.71 4.04
N PHE A 72 -24.81 -9.09 2.94
CA PHE A 72 -23.43 -9.59 2.95
C PHE A 72 -22.42 -8.59 3.57
N LEU A 73 -22.75 -7.30 3.65
CA LEU A 73 -21.90 -6.31 4.32
C LEU A 73 -21.81 -6.53 5.82
N ASN A 74 -22.76 -7.26 6.42
CA ASN A 74 -22.71 -7.63 7.84
C ASN A 74 -21.61 -8.65 8.16
N GLU A 75 -21.18 -9.43 7.19
CA GLU A 75 -20.06 -10.35 7.35
C GLU A 75 -18.72 -9.63 7.51
N LEU A 76 -18.60 -8.41 6.99
CA LEU A 76 -17.37 -7.64 7.02
C LEU A 76 -17.13 -7.01 8.39
N PRO A 77 -15.85 -6.82 8.79
CA PRO A 77 -15.53 -5.98 9.93
C PRO A 77 -16.01 -4.55 9.70
N SER A 78 -16.88 -4.04 10.58
CA SER A 78 -17.46 -2.70 10.44
C SER A 78 -16.41 -1.60 10.32
N GLN A 79 -15.34 -1.72 11.09
CA GLN A 79 -14.22 -0.78 11.03
C GLN A 79 -13.52 -0.76 9.66
N ALA A 80 -13.42 -1.90 8.98
CA ALA A 80 -12.82 -1.95 7.65
C ALA A 80 -13.66 -1.20 6.61
N LEU A 81 -15.00 -1.26 6.72
CA LEU A 81 -15.92 -0.48 5.90
C LEU A 81 -15.79 1.02 6.20
N GLN A 82 -15.83 1.40 7.47
CA GLN A 82 -15.66 2.78 7.90
C GLN A 82 -14.34 3.38 7.41
N GLN A 83 -13.25 2.62 7.48
CA GLN A 83 -11.96 3.08 6.96
C GLN A 83 -11.98 3.30 5.43
N LYS A 84 -12.75 2.51 4.68
CA LYS A 84 -12.92 2.74 3.22
C LYS A 84 -13.72 4.00 2.92
N LEU A 85 -14.75 4.29 3.70
CA LEU A 85 -15.51 5.53 3.58
C LEU A 85 -14.66 6.74 3.98
N LYS A 86 -13.85 6.61 5.03
CA LYS A 86 -12.88 7.65 5.43
C LYS A 86 -11.80 7.88 4.37
N ASP A 87 -11.32 6.82 3.72
CA ASP A 87 -10.39 6.93 2.59
C ASP A 87 -11.03 7.67 1.40
N LEU A 88 -12.34 7.46 1.13
CA LEU A 88 -13.08 8.15 0.09
C LEU A 88 -13.30 9.63 0.42
N ASP A 89 -13.71 9.92 1.64
CA ASP A 89 -13.85 11.29 2.17
C ASP A 89 -12.54 12.08 2.00
N LYS A 90 -11.44 11.47 2.42
CA LYS A 90 -10.11 12.06 2.23
C LYS A 90 -9.78 12.31 0.76
N ALA A 91 -10.11 11.37 -0.11
CA ALA A 91 -9.84 11.50 -1.54
C ALA A 91 -10.63 12.64 -2.19
N PHE A 92 -11.89 12.88 -1.77
CA PHE A 92 -12.65 14.04 -2.21
C PHE A 92 -12.07 15.35 -1.66
N LYS A 93 -11.71 15.40 -0.37
CA LYS A 93 -11.07 16.58 0.23
C LYS A 93 -9.78 16.94 -0.49
N GLU A 94 -8.93 15.96 -0.81
CA GLU A 94 -7.71 16.17 -1.59
C GLU A 94 -7.99 16.60 -3.03
N ALA A 95 -9.08 16.12 -3.66
CA ALA A 95 -9.45 16.49 -5.02
C ALA A 95 -9.99 17.94 -5.15
N PHE A 96 -10.59 18.46 -4.07
CA PHE A 96 -11.09 19.83 -4.01
C PHE A 96 -10.10 20.84 -3.42
N ASP A 97 -8.98 20.34 -2.88
CA ASP A 97 -7.93 21.19 -2.33
C ASP A 97 -7.13 21.87 -3.45
N LYS A 98 -7.24 23.20 -3.53
CA LYS A 98 -6.51 24.03 -4.50
C LYS A 98 -4.99 23.90 -4.37
N ASN A 99 -4.47 23.53 -3.18
CA ASN A 99 -3.05 23.32 -2.95
C ASN A 99 -2.55 21.95 -3.49
N GLN A 100 -3.45 21.11 -4.01
CA GLN A 100 -3.13 19.79 -4.56
C GLN A 100 -3.61 19.62 -6.01
N PRO A 101 -3.11 20.42 -6.96
CA PRO A 101 -3.63 20.50 -8.34
C PRO A 101 -3.51 19.18 -9.12
N LEU A 102 -2.65 18.26 -8.67
CA LEU A 102 -2.48 16.93 -9.29
C LEU A 102 -3.53 15.91 -8.83
N LYS A 103 -4.29 16.20 -7.78
CA LYS A 103 -5.35 15.31 -7.29
C LYS A 103 -6.61 15.47 -8.12
N ARG A 104 -7.25 14.35 -8.42
CA ARG A 104 -8.47 14.31 -9.24
C ARG A 104 -9.59 13.63 -8.45
N ILE A 105 -10.81 13.83 -8.90
CA ILE A 105 -12.00 13.16 -8.38
C ILE A 105 -11.76 11.65 -8.35
N PRO A 106 -12.14 10.97 -7.24
CA PRO A 106 -11.96 9.54 -7.09
C PRO A 106 -12.62 8.73 -8.22
N VAL A 107 -12.04 7.56 -8.52
CA VAL A 107 -12.55 6.67 -9.57
C VAL A 107 -13.03 5.34 -9.01
N PHE A 108 -13.90 4.65 -9.75
CA PHE A 108 -14.37 3.32 -9.37
C PHE A 108 -13.25 2.29 -9.29
N LYS A 109 -13.27 1.51 -8.23
CA LYS A 109 -12.31 0.42 -8.01
C LYS A 109 -12.77 -0.85 -8.73
N ARG A 110 -11.88 -1.45 -9.53
CA ARG A 110 -12.15 -2.68 -10.28
C ARG A 110 -11.36 -3.86 -9.71
N LYS A 111 -11.98 -5.04 -9.68
CA LYS A 111 -11.31 -6.29 -9.27
C LYS A 111 -10.10 -6.57 -10.14
N GLY A 112 -8.95 -6.81 -9.52
CA GLY A 112 -7.70 -7.12 -10.23
C GLY A 112 -6.95 -5.93 -10.82
N GLN A 113 -7.51 -4.71 -10.79
CA GLN A 113 -6.84 -3.46 -11.17
C GLN A 113 -6.51 -2.63 -9.93
N SER A 114 -7.45 -2.51 -9.01
CA SER A 114 -7.25 -1.82 -7.75
C SER A 114 -6.56 -2.73 -6.72
N SER A 115 -5.76 -2.15 -5.84
CA SER A 115 -5.17 -2.88 -4.73
C SER A 115 -6.26 -3.30 -3.74
N ASP A 116 -6.40 -4.60 -3.53
CA ASP A 116 -7.26 -5.14 -2.48
C ASP A 116 -6.57 -4.89 -1.13
N SER A 117 -7.17 -4.09 -0.28
CA SER A 117 -6.64 -3.77 1.06
C SER A 117 -7.76 -3.60 2.08
N ILE A 118 -7.51 -4.13 3.28
CA ILE A 118 -8.42 -4.10 4.43
C ILE A 118 -7.61 -3.50 5.57
N ARG A 119 -8.10 -2.42 6.19
CA ARG A 119 -7.44 -1.76 7.31
C ARG A 119 -8.17 -2.04 8.60
N TYR A 120 -7.41 -2.42 9.61
CA TYR A 120 -7.84 -2.66 10.97
C TYR A 120 -7.18 -1.61 11.88
N PRO A 121 -7.89 -0.55 12.27
CA PRO A 121 -7.34 0.48 13.14
C PRO A 121 -7.19 0.00 14.59
N GLN A 122 -8.02 -0.96 15.01
CA GLN A 122 -8.03 -1.56 16.35
C GLN A 122 -8.61 -2.97 16.33
N GLY A 123 -8.61 -3.64 17.47
CA GLY A 123 -9.18 -5.00 17.61
C GLY A 123 -8.26 -6.11 17.10
N PHE A 124 -7.06 -5.79 16.62
CA PHE A 124 -6.04 -6.77 16.28
C PHE A 124 -5.14 -7.07 17.49
N LYS A 125 -4.56 -8.28 17.55
CA LYS A 125 -3.55 -8.67 18.54
C LYS A 125 -2.37 -9.29 17.80
N ILE A 126 -1.15 -9.12 18.34
CA ILE A 126 0.08 -9.63 17.71
C ILE A 126 0.83 -10.46 18.73
N GLU A 127 1.10 -11.71 18.39
CA GLU A 127 1.95 -12.61 19.14
C GLU A 127 3.20 -12.91 18.32
N GLN A 128 4.28 -12.26 18.68
CA GLN A 128 5.53 -12.36 17.94
C GLN A 128 6.22 -13.72 18.14
N GLU A 129 6.11 -14.31 19.30
CA GLU A 129 6.71 -15.61 19.64
C GLU A 129 6.12 -16.73 18.79
N GLU A 130 4.79 -16.73 18.60
CA GLU A 130 4.11 -17.70 17.77
C GLU A 130 3.97 -17.28 16.30
N ASN A 131 4.50 -16.11 15.95
CA ASN A 131 4.43 -15.55 14.60
C ASN A 131 3.00 -15.48 14.05
N ARG A 132 2.03 -15.10 14.91
CA ARG A 132 0.62 -14.99 14.54
C ARG A 132 0.04 -13.62 14.87
N ILE A 133 -0.99 -13.25 14.11
CA ILE A 133 -1.76 -12.03 14.30
C ILE A 133 -3.25 -12.38 14.31
N PHE A 134 -3.97 -11.82 15.29
CA PHE A 134 -5.42 -11.89 15.35
C PHE A 134 -6.02 -10.75 14.52
N LEU A 135 -6.96 -11.09 13.65
CA LEU A 135 -7.70 -10.14 12.83
C LEU A 135 -9.19 -10.30 13.10
N PRO A 136 -9.94 -9.23 13.41
CA PRO A 136 -11.38 -9.30 13.66
C PRO A 136 -12.13 -10.03 12.54
N LYS A 137 -13.03 -10.95 12.91
CA LYS A 137 -13.83 -11.83 12.04
C LYS A 137 -13.05 -12.84 11.16
N ILE A 138 -11.73 -12.89 11.29
CA ILE A 138 -10.87 -13.88 10.61
C ILE A 138 -10.26 -14.84 11.63
N GLY A 139 -9.89 -14.31 12.80
CA GLY A 139 -9.19 -15.08 13.83
C GLY A 139 -7.67 -14.97 13.69
N TRP A 140 -6.98 -15.96 14.24
CA TRP A 140 -5.53 -16.03 14.24
C TRP A 140 -4.98 -16.49 12.90
N VAL A 141 -4.05 -15.70 12.35
CA VAL A 141 -3.36 -15.99 11.08
C VAL A 141 -1.86 -15.93 11.30
N ARG A 142 -1.15 -16.97 10.89
CA ARG A 142 0.31 -16.99 10.94
C ARG A 142 0.91 -16.09 9.87
N TYR A 143 2.02 -15.43 10.19
CA TYR A 143 2.79 -14.64 9.22
C TYR A 143 4.24 -15.10 9.18
N ARG A 144 4.94 -14.78 8.10
CA ARG A 144 6.36 -15.09 7.95
C ARG A 144 7.18 -13.99 8.63
N ASN A 145 7.59 -14.25 9.87
CA ASN A 145 8.41 -13.31 10.63
C ASN A 145 9.84 -13.29 10.05
N SER A 146 10.25 -12.16 9.55
CA SER A 146 11.61 -11.93 9.02
C SER A 146 12.42 -10.97 9.91
N ARG A 147 11.77 -10.33 10.90
CA ARG A 147 12.40 -9.35 11.80
C ARG A 147 11.47 -9.04 12.97
N LYS A 148 12.05 -8.72 14.11
CA LYS A 148 11.32 -8.32 15.31
C LYS A 148 10.56 -7.00 15.08
N ILE A 149 9.32 -6.95 15.55
CA ILE A 149 8.50 -5.73 15.56
C ILE A 149 8.83 -4.98 16.84
N VAL A 150 9.31 -3.76 16.71
CA VAL A 150 9.67 -2.88 17.83
C VAL A 150 8.73 -1.69 17.85
N GLY A 151 8.27 -1.29 19.03
CA GLY A 151 7.35 -0.17 19.24
C GLY A 151 5.90 -0.59 19.46
N THR A 152 5.03 0.40 19.66
CA THR A 152 3.61 0.20 19.92
C THR A 152 2.82 0.10 18.62
N PRO A 153 2.15 -1.03 18.34
CA PRO A 153 1.32 -1.17 17.14
C PRO A 153 0.12 -0.20 17.19
N LYS A 154 -0.10 0.55 16.10
CA LYS A 154 -1.18 1.54 15.98
C LYS A 154 -2.28 1.10 15.02
N ASN A 155 -1.92 0.49 13.92
CA ASN A 155 -2.90 -0.08 12.99
C ASN A 155 -2.27 -1.19 12.15
N VAL A 156 -3.14 -2.00 11.55
CA VAL A 156 -2.78 -3.12 10.68
C VAL A 156 -3.51 -2.97 9.36
N THR A 157 -2.79 -3.15 8.27
CA THR A 157 -3.37 -3.20 6.93
C THR A 157 -3.03 -4.53 6.27
N VAL A 158 -4.06 -5.28 5.92
CA VAL A 158 -3.93 -6.51 5.12
C VAL A 158 -4.12 -6.16 3.66
N SER A 159 -3.18 -6.54 2.81
CA SER A 159 -3.23 -6.23 1.37
C SER A 159 -2.88 -7.45 0.54
N ARG A 160 -3.48 -7.55 -0.65
CA ARG A 160 -3.19 -8.61 -1.61
C ARG A 160 -2.24 -8.11 -2.68
N LYS A 161 -1.19 -8.88 -2.94
CA LYS A 161 -0.29 -8.66 -4.08
C LYS A 161 -0.16 -9.96 -4.86
N GLY A 162 -0.65 -9.96 -6.10
CA GLY A 162 -0.77 -11.21 -6.88
C GLY A 162 -1.68 -12.23 -6.21
N LYS A 163 -1.13 -13.41 -5.89
CA LYS A 163 -1.84 -14.49 -5.19
C LYS A 163 -1.61 -14.50 -3.68
N GLN A 164 -0.78 -13.60 -3.15
CA GLN A 164 -0.33 -13.63 -1.75
C GLN A 164 -0.93 -12.48 -0.95
N TRP A 165 -1.21 -12.77 0.32
CA TRP A 165 -1.64 -11.77 1.29
C TRP A 165 -0.46 -11.32 2.14
N TYR A 166 -0.44 -10.04 2.42
CA TYR A 166 0.58 -9.38 3.24
C TYR A 166 -0.10 -8.59 4.34
N VAL A 167 0.51 -8.58 5.51
CA VAL A 167 0.14 -7.71 6.61
C VAL A 167 1.20 -6.63 6.77
N SER A 168 0.76 -5.39 6.87
CA SER A 168 1.59 -4.23 7.19
C SER A 168 1.16 -3.71 8.54
N ILE A 169 2.05 -3.80 9.52
CA ILE A 169 1.84 -3.39 10.91
C ILE A 169 2.52 -2.03 11.08
N GLN A 170 1.75 -1.00 11.31
CA GLN A 170 2.30 0.32 11.63
C GLN A 170 2.53 0.42 13.12
N VAL A 171 3.75 0.78 13.47
CA VAL A 171 4.17 0.98 14.85
C VAL A 171 4.65 2.40 15.08
N GLU A 172 4.56 2.83 16.31
CA GLU A 172 5.11 4.08 16.81
C GLU A 172 6.09 3.74 17.92
N TYR A 173 7.27 4.33 17.87
CA TYR A 173 8.26 4.21 18.93
C TYR A 173 9.07 5.49 19.06
N GLU A 174 9.55 5.73 20.26
CA GLU A 174 10.44 6.83 20.53
C GLU A 174 11.89 6.39 20.34
N THR A 175 12.65 7.25 19.70
CA THR A 175 14.09 7.06 19.56
C THR A 175 14.79 8.36 19.92
N PRO A 176 15.92 8.28 20.63
CA PRO A 176 16.74 9.47 20.83
C PRO A 176 17.17 10.03 19.48
N GLU A 177 17.22 11.33 19.37
CA GLU A 177 17.72 11.97 18.16
C GLU A 177 19.20 11.61 17.99
N MET A 178 19.49 10.83 16.96
CA MET A 178 20.85 10.44 16.67
C MET A 178 21.61 11.67 16.16
N ARG A 179 22.44 12.25 17.00
CA ARG A 179 23.41 13.24 16.57
C ARG A 179 24.63 12.52 16.02
N HIS A 180 24.92 12.76 14.75
CA HIS A 180 26.15 12.27 14.15
C HIS A 180 27.36 12.86 14.87
N LYS A 181 28.29 12.01 15.29
CA LYS A 181 29.57 12.45 15.89
C LYS A 181 30.52 13.04 14.84
N SER A 182 30.24 12.85 13.57
CA SER A 182 31.06 13.37 12.48
C SER A 182 30.80 14.87 12.28
N THR A 183 31.84 15.67 12.27
CA THR A 183 31.82 17.09 11.93
C THR A 183 32.02 17.33 10.43
N SER A 184 32.36 16.29 9.66
CA SER A 184 32.49 16.37 8.21
C SER A 184 31.12 16.26 7.51
N ALA A 185 30.87 17.17 6.58
CA ALA A 185 29.73 17.19 5.71
C ALA A 185 30.16 16.89 4.27
N MET A 186 29.39 16.08 3.55
CA MET A 186 29.61 15.79 2.14
C MET A 186 28.40 16.23 1.33
N GLY A 187 28.61 17.08 0.35
CA GLY A 187 27.58 17.46 -0.61
C GLY A 187 27.33 16.32 -1.60
N ILE A 188 26.06 16.06 -1.93
CA ILE A 188 25.66 15.03 -2.91
C ILE A 188 24.73 15.68 -3.92
N ASP A 189 25.16 15.69 -5.20
CA ASP A 189 24.32 16.07 -6.32
C ASP A 189 23.83 14.84 -7.07
N MET A 190 22.51 14.75 -7.29
CA MET A 190 21.85 13.61 -7.94
C MET A 190 21.59 13.91 -9.41
N GLY A 191 22.18 13.12 -10.31
CA GLY A 191 22.10 13.35 -11.75
C GLY A 191 21.53 12.17 -12.56
N VAL A 192 21.25 12.42 -13.85
CA VAL A 192 20.74 11.42 -14.79
C VAL A 192 21.87 10.59 -15.42
N LYS A 193 23.00 11.21 -15.77
CA LYS A 193 24.17 10.52 -16.33
C LYS A 193 24.91 9.74 -15.26
N ARG A 194 25.24 10.39 -14.16
CA ARG A 194 25.83 9.81 -12.96
C ARG A 194 24.76 9.76 -11.88
N PHE A 195 24.69 8.67 -11.13
CA PHE A 195 23.66 8.54 -10.09
C PHE A 195 23.83 9.59 -8.98
N ALA A 196 25.05 9.81 -8.56
CA ALA A 196 25.41 10.87 -7.65
C ALA A 196 26.84 11.35 -7.91
N THR A 197 27.08 12.64 -7.78
CA THR A 197 28.41 13.26 -7.72
C THR A 197 28.59 13.79 -6.31
N LEU A 198 29.72 13.49 -5.70
CA LEU A 198 30.05 13.89 -4.33
C LEU A 198 30.93 15.15 -4.36
N SER A 199 30.91 15.92 -3.28
CA SER A 199 31.70 17.18 -3.19
C SER A 199 33.22 16.96 -3.18
N ASP A 200 33.67 15.72 -2.99
CA ASP A 200 35.09 15.33 -3.11
C ASP A 200 35.51 15.02 -4.56
N GLY A 201 34.64 15.24 -5.54
CA GLY A 201 34.86 14.94 -6.96
C GLY A 201 34.61 13.48 -7.36
N SER A 202 34.36 12.59 -6.40
CA SER A 202 34.00 11.21 -6.70
C SER A 202 32.56 11.11 -7.22
N PHE A 203 32.24 10.03 -7.92
CA PHE A 203 30.90 9.83 -8.45
C PHE A 203 30.44 8.38 -8.34
N ILE A 204 29.15 8.20 -8.28
CA ILE A 204 28.51 6.89 -8.24
C ILE A 204 27.81 6.65 -9.57
N GLU A 205 28.18 5.57 -10.26
CA GLU A 205 27.59 5.19 -11.52
C GLU A 205 26.16 4.65 -11.34
N PRO A 206 25.23 4.96 -12.28
CA PRO A 206 23.88 4.43 -12.22
C PRO A 206 23.85 2.95 -12.55
N LEU A 207 23.19 2.15 -11.74
CA LEU A 207 23.04 0.70 -11.97
C LEU A 207 22.25 0.34 -13.24
N ASN A 208 21.50 1.30 -13.79
CA ASN A 208 20.69 1.12 -15.00
C ASN A 208 19.80 -0.16 -14.97
N SER A 209 19.45 -0.64 -13.79
CA SER A 209 18.65 -1.85 -13.58
C SER A 209 17.33 -1.81 -14.32
N PHE A 210 16.71 -0.62 -14.43
CA PHE A 210 15.50 -0.42 -15.21
C PHE A 210 15.72 -0.65 -16.69
N LYS A 211 16.78 -0.07 -17.30
CA LYS A 211 17.11 -0.27 -18.73
C LYS A 211 17.38 -1.75 -19.04
N LYS A 212 18.13 -2.44 -18.17
CA LYS A 212 18.41 -3.89 -18.32
C LYS A 212 17.13 -4.72 -18.26
N SER A 213 16.18 -4.34 -17.38
CA SER A 213 14.90 -5.03 -17.20
C SER A 213 13.84 -4.67 -18.26
N ALA A 214 13.92 -3.50 -18.88
CA ALA A 214 12.92 -3.00 -19.84
C ALA A 214 12.75 -3.91 -21.05
N LYS A 215 13.85 -4.40 -21.65
CA LYS A 215 13.80 -5.34 -22.79
C LYS A 215 13.03 -6.62 -22.44
N LYS A 216 13.29 -7.18 -21.25
CA LYS A 216 12.61 -8.39 -20.76
C LYS A 216 11.14 -8.13 -20.49
N LEU A 217 10.80 -6.97 -19.88
CA LEU A 217 9.43 -6.55 -19.63
C LEU A 217 8.64 -6.41 -20.94
N ALA A 218 9.20 -5.71 -21.94
CA ALA A 218 8.59 -5.55 -23.26
C ALA A 218 8.31 -6.90 -23.93
N THR A 219 9.24 -7.86 -23.83
CA THR A 219 9.02 -9.22 -24.35
C THR A 219 7.89 -9.94 -23.62
N LEU A 220 7.81 -9.82 -22.28
CA LEU A 220 6.74 -10.43 -21.52
C LEU A 220 5.37 -9.81 -21.85
N GLN A 221 5.31 -8.49 -22.06
CA GLN A 221 4.10 -7.77 -22.45
C GLN A 221 3.64 -8.15 -23.86
N ARG A 222 4.55 -8.23 -24.83
CA ARG A 222 4.24 -8.72 -26.20
C ARG A 222 3.63 -10.13 -26.15
N LYS A 223 4.22 -11.06 -25.39
CA LYS A 223 3.68 -12.41 -25.20
C LYS A 223 2.29 -12.41 -24.56
N LEU A 224 1.97 -11.43 -23.71
CA LEU A 224 0.62 -11.29 -23.12
C LEU A 224 -0.41 -10.85 -24.16
N LYS A 225 -0.06 -9.95 -25.07
CA LYS A 225 -0.95 -9.43 -26.13
C LYS A 225 -1.51 -10.57 -27.01
N HIS A 226 -0.73 -11.59 -27.29
CA HIS A 226 -1.12 -12.73 -28.12
C HIS A 226 -1.90 -13.83 -27.37
N LYS A 227 -2.27 -13.62 -26.12
CA LYS A 227 -3.03 -14.60 -25.33
C LYS A 227 -4.49 -14.20 -25.16
N LYS A 228 -5.38 -15.18 -25.28
CA LYS A 228 -6.82 -14.97 -25.01
C LYS A 228 -7.00 -14.41 -23.59
N LYS A 229 -7.59 -13.23 -23.49
CA LYS A 229 -7.81 -12.49 -22.24
C LYS A 229 -8.57 -13.36 -21.23
N PHE A 230 -8.11 -13.35 -19.98
CA PHE A 230 -8.63 -14.14 -18.86
C PHE A 230 -8.40 -15.67 -18.93
N SER A 231 -7.82 -16.22 -19.99
CA SER A 231 -7.44 -17.63 -20.05
C SER A 231 -6.39 -17.99 -18.97
N LYS A 232 -6.28 -19.28 -18.63
CA LYS A 232 -5.24 -19.79 -17.70
C LYS A 232 -3.81 -19.36 -18.14
N ASN A 233 -3.55 -19.39 -19.44
CA ASN A 233 -2.25 -18.98 -20.00
C ASN A 233 -2.02 -17.48 -19.94
N TRP A 234 -3.05 -16.66 -20.14
CA TRP A 234 -2.98 -15.22 -19.94
C TRP A 234 -2.68 -14.87 -18.47
N GLN A 235 -3.38 -15.54 -17.52
CA GLN A 235 -3.15 -15.34 -16.08
C GLN A 235 -1.73 -15.73 -15.66
N LYS A 236 -1.19 -16.86 -16.18
CA LYS A 236 0.19 -17.27 -15.95
C LYS A 236 1.19 -16.23 -16.47
N GLN A 237 0.95 -15.69 -17.66
CA GLN A 237 1.80 -14.65 -18.24
C GLN A 237 1.73 -13.33 -17.47
N LYS A 238 0.53 -12.90 -17.06
CA LYS A 238 0.35 -11.74 -16.20
C LYS A 238 1.09 -11.88 -14.87
N ALA A 239 1.06 -13.06 -14.26
CA ALA A 239 1.82 -13.33 -13.04
C ALA A 239 3.34 -13.20 -13.23
N LYS A 240 3.88 -13.61 -14.39
CA LYS A 240 5.31 -13.42 -14.74
C LYS A 240 5.67 -11.94 -14.84
N ILE A 241 4.82 -11.13 -15.45
CA ILE A 241 4.99 -9.66 -15.54
C ILE A 241 4.98 -9.04 -14.15
N THR A 242 3.99 -9.38 -13.30
CA THR A 242 3.91 -8.89 -11.92
C THR A 242 5.17 -9.23 -11.13
N LYS A 243 5.64 -10.49 -11.20
CA LYS A 243 6.87 -10.92 -10.53
C LYS A 243 8.11 -10.15 -11.04
N HIS A 244 8.15 -9.84 -12.34
CA HIS A 244 9.26 -9.08 -12.91
C HIS A 244 9.27 -7.63 -12.41
N HIS A 245 8.11 -6.97 -12.32
CA HIS A 245 7.98 -5.64 -11.71
C HIS A 245 8.39 -5.63 -10.23
N GLU A 246 8.00 -6.65 -9.47
CA GLU A 246 8.39 -6.79 -8.07
C GLU A 246 9.91 -6.83 -7.91
N HIS A 247 10.55 -7.68 -8.69
CA HIS A 247 12.00 -7.83 -8.69
C HIS A 247 12.70 -6.52 -9.09
N THR A 248 12.21 -5.84 -10.13
CA THR A 248 12.81 -4.58 -10.60
C THR A 248 12.66 -3.46 -9.55
N SER A 249 11.52 -3.38 -8.86
CA SER A 249 11.31 -2.37 -7.81
C SER A 249 12.17 -2.63 -6.56
N GLU A 250 12.41 -3.88 -6.21
CA GLU A 250 13.30 -4.23 -5.08
C GLU A 250 14.75 -3.88 -5.41
N TRP A 251 15.20 -4.09 -6.63
CA TRP A 251 16.55 -3.73 -7.08
C TRP A 251 16.76 -2.23 -7.22
N ALA A 252 15.75 -1.44 -7.50
CA ALA A 252 15.85 0.01 -7.55
C ALA A 252 16.09 0.64 -6.16
N ILE A 253 15.70 -0.05 -5.08
CA ILE A 253 15.87 0.43 -3.70
C ILE A 253 17.20 -0.03 -3.09
N LEU A 254 17.72 -1.19 -3.50
CA LEU A 254 18.93 -1.81 -2.93
C LEU A 254 20.24 -1.00 -3.10
N PRO A 255 20.47 -0.25 -4.20
CA PRO A 255 21.71 0.51 -4.36
C PRO A 255 21.84 1.73 -3.46
N ILE A 256 20.71 2.32 -3.03
CA ILE A 256 20.71 3.51 -2.16
C ILE A 256 21.15 3.12 -0.73
N PHE A 257 20.97 1.85 -0.36
CA PHE A 257 21.31 1.30 0.95
C PHE A 257 22.32 0.15 0.86
N GLY A 258 23.28 0.27 -0.08
CA GLY A 258 24.29 -0.74 -0.34
C GLY A 258 25.07 -1.16 0.91
N ARG A 259 25.29 -2.46 0.99
CA ARG A 259 26.10 -3.25 1.92
C ARG A 259 27.37 -2.54 2.44
N ARG A 260 27.23 -1.53 3.28
CA ARG A 260 28.28 -1.15 4.22
C ARG A 260 27.62 -0.98 5.59
N ALA A 261 27.86 -1.96 6.43
CA ALA A 261 27.68 -1.83 7.86
C ALA A 261 28.39 -0.53 8.30
N GLY A 262 27.65 0.43 8.84
CA GLY A 262 28.24 1.57 9.50
C GLY A 262 27.69 2.95 9.17
N CYS A 263 26.95 3.19 8.09
CA CYS A 263 26.35 4.50 7.82
C CYS A 263 24.84 4.48 7.99
N ALA A 264 24.38 4.91 9.16
CA ALA A 264 22.98 5.27 9.37
C ALA A 264 22.72 6.61 8.67
N VAL A 265 22.37 6.57 7.39
CA VAL A 265 21.85 7.73 6.70
C VAL A 265 20.44 7.97 7.21
N GLY A 266 20.26 9.03 7.99
CA GLY A 266 18.95 9.51 8.41
C GLY A 266 18.12 9.90 7.18
N CYS A 267 17.30 8.99 6.71
CA CYS A 267 16.35 9.26 5.62
C CYS A 267 15.13 9.99 6.19
N GLY A 268 15.30 11.28 6.50
CA GLY A 268 14.23 12.22 6.74
C GLY A 268 14.00 13.02 5.47
N ARG A 269 12.83 12.84 4.86
CA ARG A 269 12.26 13.72 3.82
C ARG A 269 13.16 14.03 2.60
N LEU A 270 13.13 13.16 1.60
CA LEU A 270 13.44 13.58 0.22
C LEU A 270 12.95 12.49 -0.76
N PHE A 271 11.63 12.30 -0.88
CA PHE A 271 11.02 11.72 -2.08
C PHE A 271 9.59 12.25 -2.21
N LYS A 272 9.48 13.56 -2.43
CA LYS A 272 8.39 14.18 -3.18
C LYS A 272 9.07 14.98 -4.28
N SER A 273 9.24 14.36 -5.42
CA SER A 273 9.35 15.11 -6.68
C SER A 273 9.21 14.16 -7.86
N ASN A 274 8.15 14.36 -8.60
CA ASN A 274 8.03 14.35 -10.05
C ASN A 274 8.74 13.23 -10.83
N LEU A 275 7.95 12.23 -11.20
CA LEU A 275 8.14 11.55 -12.47
C LEU A 275 6.87 11.79 -13.30
N CYS A 276 7.01 12.70 -14.27
CA CYS A 276 6.16 12.75 -15.45
C CYS A 276 6.19 11.42 -16.22
#